data_a9ca3597ea09966df7b33187a2598972
#
_entry.id   a9ca3597ea09966df7b33187a2598972
#
_cell.length_a   1.000
_cell.length_b   1.000
_cell.length_c   1.000
_cell.angle_alpha   90.00
_cell.angle_beta   90.00
_cell.angle_gamma   90.00
#
_symmetry.space_group_name_H-M   'P 1'
#
loop_
_entity.id
_entity.type
_entity.pdbx_description
1 polymer ?
#
loop_
_entity_poly.entity_id
_entity_poly.type
_entity_poly.pdbx_seq_one_letter_code
_entity_poly.pdbx_strand_id
1 'polypeptide(L)'
;MRLSESHTLPVPLAEAWAALNDLAVLQQALPGCESLLEIAPDEFVGEMAVPLGLATSRFTIYVHRRDVAAPSRCTLHFETRSTGANGAGSAALALASDGLDATTLAAEIAVQVDGLLASLGGPLIEPVARRMADEFFARLRAAAVARHAGDDAPAAARHAPA
;
A
#
# COMPACT_ATOMS: atom_id res chain seq x y z
N MET A 1 9.61 -10.05 -11.04
CA MET A 1 8.23 -9.70 -11.46
C MET A 1 8.05 -8.20 -11.41
N ARG A 2 7.38 -7.64 -12.39
CA ARG A 2 7.06 -6.20 -12.44
C ARG A 2 5.59 -5.99 -12.70
N LEU A 3 5.01 -5.00 -12.01
CA LEU A 3 3.63 -4.57 -12.18
C LEU A 3 3.60 -3.06 -12.40
N SER A 4 2.82 -2.60 -13.38
CA SER A 4 2.53 -1.19 -13.59
C SER A 4 1.04 -0.97 -13.36
N GLU A 5 0.71 -0.07 -12.45
CA GLU A 5 -0.65 0.23 -12.05
C GLU A 5 -0.93 1.72 -12.22
N SER A 6 -2.15 2.06 -12.59
CA SER A 6 -2.62 3.44 -12.64
C SER A 6 -4.07 3.49 -12.21
N HIS A 7 -4.35 4.31 -11.20
CA HIS A 7 -5.67 4.43 -10.60
C HIS A 7 -6.06 5.89 -10.39
N THR A 8 -7.34 6.18 -10.51
CA THR A 8 -7.88 7.49 -10.18
C THR A 8 -8.49 7.45 -8.78
N LEU A 9 -8.05 8.38 -7.94
CA LEU A 9 -8.62 8.61 -6.61
C LEU A 9 -9.51 9.85 -6.71
N PRO A 10 -10.82 9.76 -6.37
CA PRO A 10 -11.74 10.90 -6.50
C PRO A 10 -11.62 11.85 -5.30
N VAL A 11 -10.41 12.31 -5.03
CA VAL A 11 -10.07 13.28 -3.98
C VAL A 11 -8.96 14.19 -4.48
N PRO A 12 -8.83 15.42 -3.95
CA PRO A 12 -7.75 16.35 -4.32
C PRO A 12 -6.37 15.78 -4.04
N LEU A 13 -5.35 16.25 -4.75
CA LEU A 13 -3.97 15.78 -4.62
C LEU A 13 -3.45 15.77 -3.18
N ALA A 14 -3.68 16.83 -2.42
CA ALA A 14 -3.24 16.92 -1.03
C ALA A 14 -3.91 15.83 -0.15
N GLU A 15 -5.17 15.52 -0.40
CA GLU A 15 -5.92 14.50 0.32
C GLU A 15 -5.46 13.09 -0.08
N ALA A 16 -5.17 12.87 -1.35
CA ALA A 16 -4.62 11.60 -1.85
C ALA A 16 -3.26 11.32 -1.22
N TRP A 17 -2.39 12.33 -1.18
CA TRP A 17 -1.09 12.24 -0.53
C TRP A 17 -1.21 11.95 0.97
N ALA A 18 -2.09 12.67 1.66
CA ALA A 18 -2.34 12.45 3.09
C ALA A 18 -2.84 11.03 3.38
N ALA A 19 -3.75 10.51 2.57
CA ALA A 19 -4.24 9.13 2.71
C ALA A 19 -3.12 8.10 2.51
N LEU A 20 -2.28 8.30 1.50
CA LEU A 20 -1.15 7.42 1.20
C LEU A 20 -0.09 7.40 2.32
N ASN A 21 -0.03 8.44 3.14
CA ASN A 21 0.91 8.57 4.25
C ASN A 21 0.28 8.34 5.62
N ASP A 22 -0.97 7.94 5.67
CA ASP A 22 -1.70 7.63 6.90
C ASP A 22 -1.57 6.13 7.20
N LEU A 23 -0.91 5.78 8.31
CA LEU A 23 -0.68 4.37 8.69
C LEU A 23 -1.98 3.60 8.88
N ALA A 24 -3.02 4.22 9.44
CA ALA A 24 -4.31 3.56 9.62
C ALA A 24 -4.95 3.23 8.26
N VAL A 25 -4.83 4.13 7.29
CA VAL A 25 -5.29 3.89 5.92
C VAL A 25 -4.49 2.77 5.26
N LEU A 26 -3.17 2.82 5.37
CA LEU A 26 -2.28 1.82 4.76
C LEU A 26 -2.52 0.42 5.37
N GLN A 27 -2.69 0.33 6.67
CA GLN A 27 -2.98 -0.95 7.33
C GLN A 27 -4.30 -1.55 6.84
N GLN A 28 -5.32 -0.73 6.66
CA GLN A 28 -6.61 -1.18 6.13
C GLN A 28 -6.54 -1.54 4.64
N ALA A 29 -5.72 -0.84 3.88
CA ALA A 29 -5.59 -1.04 2.44
C ALA A 29 -4.74 -2.26 2.09
N LEU A 30 -3.69 -2.55 2.86
CA LEU A 30 -2.81 -3.69 2.59
C LEU A 30 -3.53 -5.01 2.90
N PRO A 31 -3.76 -5.86 1.88
CA PRO A 31 -4.43 -7.15 2.10
C PRO A 31 -3.64 -8.04 3.04
N GLY A 32 -4.28 -8.54 4.09
CA GLY A 32 -3.64 -9.42 5.07
C GLY A 32 -2.73 -8.72 6.07
N CYS A 33 -2.69 -7.41 6.10
CA CYS A 33 -1.89 -6.66 7.08
C CYS A 33 -2.55 -6.72 8.46
N GLU A 34 -1.88 -7.38 9.40
CA GLU A 34 -2.34 -7.54 10.78
C GLU A 34 -1.84 -6.40 11.68
N SER A 35 -0.68 -5.83 11.36
CA SER A 35 -0.13 -4.67 12.06
C SER A 35 0.81 -3.90 11.14
N LEU A 36 0.92 -2.59 11.37
CA LEU A 36 1.85 -1.72 10.66
C LEU A 36 2.28 -0.59 11.62
N LEU A 37 3.58 -0.51 11.89
CA LEU A 37 4.16 0.44 12.84
C LEU A 37 5.30 1.21 12.19
N GLU A 38 5.40 2.49 12.50
CA GLU A 38 6.60 3.28 12.19
C GLU A 38 7.61 3.09 13.31
N ILE A 39 8.77 2.50 12.99
CA ILE A 39 9.83 2.20 13.97
C ILE A 39 10.93 3.26 14.01
N ALA A 40 11.05 4.05 12.95
CA ALA A 40 11.95 5.20 12.83
C ALA A 40 11.41 6.10 11.71
N PRO A 41 11.87 7.34 11.54
CA PRO A 41 11.42 8.18 10.44
C PRO A 41 11.57 7.48 9.08
N ASP A 42 10.48 7.37 8.34
CA ASP A 42 10.40 6.70 7.03
C ASP A 42 10.74 5.20 7.05
N GLU A 43 10.68 4.57 8.21
CA GLU A 43 10.92 3.14 8.38
C GLU A 43 9.73 2.48 9.08
N PHE A 44 9.18 1.43 8.47
CA PHE A 44 7.98 0.76 8.93
C PHE A 44 8.19 -0.75 9.04
N VAL A 45 7.50 -1.37 9.97
CA VAL A 45 7.44 -2.83 10.11
C VAL A 45 5.99 -3.26 10.18
N GLY A 46 5.67 -4.33 9.47
CA GLY A 46 4.32 -4.88 9.47
C GLY A 46 4.32 -6.40 9.51
N GLU A 47 3.22 -6.95 10.04
CA GLU A 47 2.96 -8.39 10.01
C GLU A 47 1.87 -8.68 8.99
N MET A 48 2.15 -9.62 8.10
CA MET A 48 1.28 -9.96 6.98
C MET A 48 0.88 -11.43 7.03
N ALA A 49 -0.36 -11.71 6.65
CA ALA A 49 -0.86 -13.07 6.42
C ALA A 49 -1.51 -13.12 5.04
N VAL A 50 -0.91 -13.83 4.11
CA VAL A 50 -1.31 -13.86 2.71
C VAL A 50 -1.64 -15.29 2.27
N PRO A 51 -2.84 -15.56 1.73
CA PRO A 51 -3.16 -16.86 1.16
C PRO A 51 -2.31 -17.16 -0.06
N LEU A 52 -1.68 -18.34 -0.06
CA LEU A 52 -0.93 -18.89 -1.19
C LEU A 52 -1.48 -20.29 -1.48
N GLY A 53 -2.46 -20.38 -2.39
CA GLY A 53 -3.13 -21.64 -2.65
C GLY A 53 -3.95 -22.09 -1.43
N LEU A 54 -3.68 -23.30 -0.93
CA LEU A 54 -4.36 -23.87 0.23
C LEU A 54 -3.74 -23.46 1.57
N ALA A 55 -2.55 -22.86 1.54
CA ALA A 55 -1.81 -22.44 2.74
C ALA A 55 -1.86 -20.93 2.89
N THR A 56 -1.70 -20.45 4.14
CA THR A 56 -1.49 -19.04 4.44
C THR A 56 -0.03 -18.81 4.78
N SER A 57 0.63 -17.91 4.06
CA SER A 57 1.99 -17.50 4.37
C SER A 57 1.96 -16.32 5.33
N ARG A 58 2.68 -16.44 6.45
CA ARG A 58 2.87 -15.34 7.40
C ARG A 58 4.29 -14.83 7.30
N PHE A 59 4.43 -13.52 7.21
CA PHE A 59 5.74 -12.90 7.08
C PHE A 59 5.75 -11.50 7.68
N THR A 60 6.95 -11.05 8.03
CA THR A 60 7.21 -9.68 8.45
C THR A 60 7.67 -8.88 7.24
N ILE A 61 7.11 -7.70 7.04
CA ILE A 61 7.52 -6.77 6.01
C ILE A 61 8.22 -5.56 6.66
N TYR A 62 9.40 -5.22 6.14
CA TYR A 62 10.15 -4.02 6.48
C TYR A 62 10.08 -3.06 5.30
N VAL A 63 9.69 -1.83 5.53
CA VAL A 63 9.51 -0.83 4.48
C VAL A 63 10.34 0.42 4.80
N HIS A 64 11.09 0.89 3.81
CA HIS A 64 11.82 2.16 3.85
C HIS A 64 11.23 3.09 2.79
N ARG A 65 10.78 4.25 3.20
CA ARG A 65 10.30 5.29 2.27
C ARG A 65 11.47 6.21 1.89
N ARG A 66 11.68 6.37 0.59
CA ARG A 66 12.78 7.15 0.02
C ARG A 66 12.27 8.12 -1.04
N ASP A 67 13.14 9.04 -1.44
CA ASP A 67 12.91 9.97 -2.56
C ASP A 67 11.56 10.70 -2.46
N VAL A 68 11.22 11.14 -1.26
CA VAL A 68 9.94 11.81 -0.98
C VAL A 68 9.96 13.20 -1.56
N ALA A 69 9.03 13.47 -2.46
CA ALA A 69 8.76 14.81 -3.01
C ALA A 69 7.26 15.08 -2.88
N ALA A 70 6.86 15.52 -1.68
CA ALA A 70 5.45 15.78 -1.37
C ALA A 70 4.90 16.93 -2.22
N PRO A 71 3.66 16.84 -2.69
CA PRO A 71 2.72 15.73 -2.57
C PRO A 71 2.70 14.81 -3.79
N SER A 72 3.82 14.68 -4.52
CA SER A 72 3.84 14.12 -5.88
C SER A 72 4.43 12.74 -5.99
N ARG A 73 5.39 12.36 -5.16
CA ARG A 73 6.06 11.07 -5.33
C ARG A 73 6.80 10.60 -4.09
N CYS A 74 6.97 9.28 -4.01
CA CYS A 74 7.91 8.62 -3.12
C CYS A 74 8.23 7.22 -3.67
N THR A 75 9.30 6.62 -3.16
CA THR A 75 9.66 5.24 -3.45
C THR A 75 9.65 4.45 -2.15
N LEU A 76 8.96 3.33 -2.16
CA LEU A 76 8.94 2.37 -1.05
C LEU A 76 9.88 1.22 -1.41
N HIS A 77 10.88 0.96 -0.58
CA HIS A 77 11.71 -0.25 -0.65
C HIS A 77 11.24 -1.19 0.43
N PHE A 78 11.01 -2.44 0.11
CA PHE A 78 10.51 -3.41 1.08
C PHE A 78 11.26 -4.73 1.04
N GLU A 79 11.37 -5.36 2.19
CA GLU A 79 11.88 -6.70 2.38
C GLU A 79 10.88 -7.49 3.19
N THR A 80 10.64 -8.73 2.79
CA THR A 80 9.81 -9.66 3.55
C THR A 80 10.64 -10.80 4.10
N ARG A 81 10.33 -11.23 5.30
CA ARG A 81 11.02 -12.34 5.97
C ARG A 81 10.02 -13.32 6.56
N SER A 82 10.23 -14.58 6.25
CA SER A 82 9.50 -15.70 6.85
C SER A 82 10.41 -16.92 6.93
N THR A 83 9.94 -17.97 7.57
CA THR A 83 10.70 -19.23 7.62
C THR A 83 10.78 -19.86 6.22
N GLY A 84 11.97 -19.85 5.62
CA GLY A 84 12.25 -20.49 4.34
C GLY A 84 11.78 -19.72 3.09
N ALA A 85 11.24 -18.52 3.24
CA ALA A 85 10.77 -17.73 2.10
C ALA A 85 10.97 -16.24 2.36
N ASN A 86 11.72 -15.58 1.48
CA ASN A 86 12.00 -14.17 1.58
C ASN A 86 11.65 -13.47 0.26
N GLY A 87 11.42 -12.18 0.34
CA GLY A 87 11.18 -11.35 -0.81
C GLY A 87 11.74 -9.96 -0.61
N ALA A 88 11.97 -9.27 -1.70
CA ALA A 88 12.38 -7.88 -1.69
C ALA A 88 11.81 -7.16 -2.91
N GLY A 89 11.64 -5.87 -2.81
CA GLY A 89 11.13 -5.11 -3.93
C GLY A 89 11.09 -3.62 -3.70
N SER A 90 10.51 -2.94 -4.66
CA SER A 90 10.26 -1.52 -4.59
C SER A 90 8.95 -1.15 -5.26
N ALA A 91 8.35 -0.07 -4.79
CA ALA A 91 7.20 0.56 -5.42
C ALA A 91 7.48 2.05 -5.59
N ALA A 92 7.62 2.50 -6.83
CA ALA A 92 7.72 3.91 -7.16
C ALA A 92 6.32 4.47 -7.37
N LEU A 93 5.93 5.42 -6.54
CA LEU A 93 4.59 6.01 -6.53
C LEU A 93 4.65 7.45 -7.03
N ALA A 94 3.77 7.79 -7.96
CA ALA A 94 3.64 9.14 -8.50
C ALA A 94 2.18 9.56 -8.49
N LEU A 95 1.91 10.74 -7.94
CA LEU A 95 0.59 11.34 -7.86
C LEU A 95 0.56 12.61 -8.70
N ALA A 96 -0.48 12.77 -9.49
CA ALA A 96 -0.71 13.96 -10.28
C ALA A 96 -2.18 14.39 -10.20
N SER A 97 -2.43 15.70 -10.11
CA SER A 97 -3.80 16.22 -10.14
C SER A 97 -4.48 15.87 -11.47
N ASP A 98 -5.70 15.39 -11.37
CA ASP A 98 -6.60 15.20 -12.49
C ASP A 98 -7.82 16.11 -12.28
N GLY A 99 -7.59 17.41 -12.46
CA GLY A 99 -8.54 18.46 -12.06
C GLY A 99 -8.45 18.77 -10.55
N LEU A 100 -9.43 19.50 -10.03
CA LEU A 100 -9.43 19.96 -8.63
C LEU A 100 -9.81 18.88 -7.62
N ASP A 101 -10.60 17.90 -8.04
CA ASP A 101 -11.25 16.94 -7.15
C ASP A 101 -10.81 15.50 -7.39
N ALA A 102 -9.81 15.28 -8.22
CA ALA A 102 -9.31 13.95 -8.53
C ALA A 102 -7.80 13.92 -8.65
N THR A 103 -7.21 12.76 -8.40
CA THR A 103 -5.77 12.50 -8.46
C THR A 103 -5.53 11.18 -9.19
N THR A 104 -4.57 11.18 -10.10
CA THR A 104 -4.06 9.94 -10.70
C THR A 104 -2.88 9.44 -9.86
N LEU A 105 -2.96 8.20 -9.42
CA LEU A 105 -1.87 7.49 -8.74
C LEU A 105 -1.30 6.45 -9.69
N ALA A 106 -0.04 6.61 -10.06
CA ALA A 106 0.71 5.64 -10.83
C ALA A 106 1.71 4.91 -9.93
N ALA A 107 1.82 3.61 -10.08
CA ALA A 107 2.72 2.77 -9.31
C ALA A 107 3.51 1.83 -10.24
N GLU A 108 4.82 1.86 -10.11
CA GLU A 108 5.73 0.89 -10.73
C GLU A 108 6.30 0.00 -9.64
N ILE A 109 5.91 -1.28 -9.67
CA ILE A 109 6.24 -2.23 -8.62
C ILE A 109 7.17 -3.30 -9.17
N ALA A 110 8.29 -3.54 -8.51
CA ALA A 110 9.23 -4.61 -8.83
C ALA A 110 9.38 -5.51 -7.61
N VAL A 111 9.26 -6.82 -7.79
CA VAL A 111 9.33 -7.81 -6.71
C VAL A 111 10.25 -8.95 -7.10
N GLN A 112 11.09 -9.37 -6.16
CA GLN A 112 11.90 -10.58 -6.24
C GLN A 112 11.58 -11.48 -5.05
N VAL A 113 11.49 -12.77 -5.27
CA VAL A 113 11.23 -13.77 -4.23
C VAL A 113 12.32 -14.83 -4.23
N ASP A 114 12.67 -15.30 -3.04
CA ASP A 114 13.69 -16.32 -2.81
C ASP A 114 13.13 -17.48 -1.99
N GLY A 115 13.92 -18.56 -1.90
CA GLY A 115 13.58 -19.73 -1.10
C GLY A 115 12.39 -20.52 -1.64
N LEU A 116 11.51 -20.94 -0.74
CA LEU A 116 10.33 -21.73 -1.11
C LEU A 116 9.37 -20.99 -2.05
N LEU A 117 9.27 -19.68 -1.91
CA LEU A 117 8.42 -18.87 -2.81
C LEU A 117 8.95 -18.90 -4.25
N ALA A 118 10.27 -18.81 -4.42
CA ALA A 118 10.87 -18.88 -5.75
C ALA A 118 10.61 -20.24 -6.41
N SER A 119 10.55 -21.32 -5.65
CA SER A 119 10.27 -22.65 -6.15
C SER A 119 8.84 -22.85 -6.66
N LEU A 120 7.90 -22.02 -6.20
CA LEU A 120 6.52 -22.06 -6.70
C LEU A 120 6.39 -21.52 -8.12
N GLY A 121 7.30 -20.63 -8.53
CA GLY A 121 7.35 -20.06 -9.87
C GLY A 121 6.36 -18.95 -10.14
N GLY A 122 6.60 -18.20 -11.21
CA GLY A 122 5.78 -17.08 -11.64
C GLY A 122 4.30 -17.40 -11.83
N PRO A 123 3.91 -18.53 -12.45
CA PRO A 123 2.49 -18.87 -12.62
C PRO A 123 1.66 -18.94 -11.35
N LEU A 124 2.28 -19.17 -10.19
CA LEU A 124 1.59 -19.19 -8.91
C LEU A 124 1.71 -17.86 -8.15
N ILE A 125 2.86 -17.21 -8.22
CA ILE A 125 3.16 -15.97 -7.47
C ILE A 125 2.52 -14.75 -8.12
N GLU A 126 2.62 -14.63 -9.44
CA GLU A 126 2.17 -13.44 -10.16
C GLU A 126 0.67 -13.15 -10.01
N PRO A 127 -0.26 -14.12 -10.14
CA PRO A 127 -1.68 -13.86 -9.89
C PRO A 127 -1.99 -13.39 -8.46
N VAL A 128 -1.28 -13.91 -7.46
CA VAL A 128 -1.43 -13.48 -6.07
C VAL A 128 -0.99 -12.03 -5.92
N ALA A 129 0.16 -11.67 -6.47
CA ALA A 129 0.67 -10.29 -6.39
C ALA A 129 -0.25 -9.29 -7.10
N ARG A 130 -0.78 -9.65 -8.27
CA ARG A 130 -1.75 -8.80 -8.99
C ARG A 130 -3.03 -8.61 -8.18
N ARG A 131 -3.57 -9.66 -7.60
CA ARG A 131 -4.76 -9.56 -6.77
C ARG A 131 -4.52 -8.69 -5.54
N MET A 132 -3.37 -8.81 -4.89
CA MET A 132 -3.00 -7.97 -3.76
C MET A 132 -2.91 -6.50 -4.16
N ALA A 133 -2.33 -6.21 -5.32
CA ALA A 133 -2.26 -4.85 -5.85
C ALA A 133 -3.66 -4.29 -6.13
N ASP A 134 -4.52 -5.04 -6.81
CA ASP A 134 -5.88 -4.63 -7.12
C ASP A 134 -6.68 -4.35 -5.84
N GLU A 135 -6.60 -5.22 -4.85
CA GLU A 135 -7.26 -5.03 -3.56
C GLU A 135 -6.71 -3.83 -2.79
N PHE A 136 -5.39 -3.65 -2.81
CA PHE A 136 -4.75 -2.50 -2.18
C PHE A 136 -5.30 -1.18 -2.74
N PHE A 137 -5.27 -1.03 -4.05
CA PHE A 137 -5.72 0.21 -4.69
C PHE A 137 -7.22 0.45 -4.52
N ALA A 138 -8.04 -0.60 -4.58
CA ALA A 138 -9.48 -0.47 -4.32
C ALA A 138 -9.76 -0.02 -2.89
N ARG A 139 -9.07 -0.59 -1.91
CA ARG A 139 -9.21 -0.22 -0.49
C ARG A 139 -8.64 1.17 -0.19
N LEU A 140 -7.50 1.51 -0.81
CA LEU A 140 -6.91 2.84 -0.70
C LEU A 140 -7.87 3.90 -1.22
N ARG A 141 -8.48 3.66 -2.37
CA ARG A 141 -9.48 4.56 -2.95
C ARG A 141 -10.65 4.77 -1.99
N ALA A 142 -11.23 3.70 -1.48
CA ALA A 142 -12.35 3.78 -0.54
C ALA A 142 -11.96 4.53 0.74
N ALA A 143 -10.79 4.24 1.30
CA ALA A 143 -10.30 4.90 2.51
C ALA A 143 -9.99 6.39 2.28
N ALA A 144 -9.42 6.73 1.13
CA ALA A 144 -9.16 8.13 0.77
C ALA A 144 -10.46 8.92 0.64
N VAL A 145 -11.47 8.35 0.00
CA VAL A 145 -12.81 8.96 -0.12
C VAL A 145 -13.44 9.16 1.27
N ALA A 146 -13.41 8.14 2.11
CA ALA A 146 -13.97 8.22 3.46
C ALA A 146 -13.25 9.24 4.33
N ARG A 147 -11.91 9.30 4.25
CA ARG A 147 -11.08 10.27 4.96
C ARG A 147 -11.40 11.70 4.52
N HIS A 148 -11.49 11.94 3.23
CA HIS A 148 -11.81 13.25 2.68
C HIS A 148 -13.24 13.71 3.07
N ALA A 149 -14.22 12.81 3.01
CA ALA A 149 -15.58 13.10 3.46
C ALA A 149 -15.63 13.44 4.96
N GLY A 150 -14.81 12.77 5.78
CA GLY A 150 -14.67 13.06 7.19
C GLY A 150 -14.06 14.43 7.45
N ASP A 151 -13.03 14.81 6.68
CA ASP A 151 -12.37 16.12 6.79
C ASP A 151 -13.30 17.28 6.37
N ASP A 152 -14.18 17.04 5.38
CA ASP A 152 -15.17 18.02 4.91
C ASP A 152 -16.44 18.05 5.77
N ALA A 153 -16.59 17.14 6.74
CA ALA A 153 -17.74 17.11 7.62
C ALA A 153 -17.81 18.39 8.49
N PRO A 154 -19.01 18.89 8.84
CA PRO A 154 -19.15 20.00 9.76
C PRO A 154 -18.45 19.72 11.09
N ALA A 155 -17.86 20.76 11.71
CA ALA A 155 -17.14 20.63 12.99
C ALA A 155 -17.95 19.95 14.09
N ALA A 156 -19.25 20.19 14.16
CA ALA A 156 -20.16 19.55 15.09
C ALA A 156 -20.23 18.03 14.92
N ALA A 157 -20.20 17.55 13.66
CA ALA A 157 -20.19 16.13 13.37
C ALA A 157 -18.84 15.46 13.71
N ARG A 158 -17.73 16.20 13.56
CA ARG A 158 -16.39 15.72 13.93
C ARG A 158 -16.18 15.58 15.42
N HIS A 159 -16.91 16.34 16.22
CA HIS A 159 -16.83 16.36 17.68
C HIS A 159 -18.01 15.66 18.36
N ALA A 160 -18.73 14.83 17.63
CA ALA A 160 -19.79 14.02 18.24
C ALA A 160 -19.20 13.17 19.39
N PRO A 161 -19.85 13.13 20.56
CA PRO A 161 -19.35 12.34 21.67
C PRO A 161 -19.33 10.85 21.31
N ALA A 162 -18.29 10.20 21.77
CA ALA A 162 -18.11 8.78 21.55
C ALA A 162 -19.18 7.97 22.29
#